data_4f56aff2e5e772b2587130e1b8e85105
#
_entry.id   4f56aff2e5e772b2587130e1b8e85105
#
_cell.length_a   1.000
_cell.length_b   1.000
_cell.length_c   1.000
_cell.angle_alpha   90.00
_cell.angle_beta   90.00
_cell.angle_gamma   90.00
#
_symmetry.space_group_name_H-M   'P 1'
#
loop_
_entity.id
_entity.type
_entity.pdbx_description
1 polymer ?
#
loop_
_entity_poly.entity_id
_entity_poly.type
_entity_poly.pdbx_seq_one_letter_code
_entity_poly.pdbx_strand_id
1 'polypeptide(L)'
;MFIHLIIAVVLFFAGPAETAKFKQVKTDGDQSEYQAGNGELFTVKMTKLASDSKAYEALSLAAAEKRATEGVEIGNAVGTAGFSTGGQISFFKGNYFVTVTTFKGRYKSPELTALAQEIADGLDKGDGEIPVLIKHLPNPDEAQKNAVFLNSFTTLTSLAPQQAVLTAIQGDGNADAAFASVGSSKVLLVEFNTPQLATDNDQRIITRIHELWDSGQPAPTAYRRVGNYSVLVFDAPDAQTANQLIDQVKYEQVVSWLGENPNILRDAEQRYVNTTLGVLVAVLKASGYAALACVGIGGLLGAALFTYRRSQQKAVTAYSDAGGMLRLNLDEMTGELTDRRK
;
A
#
# COMPACT_ATOMS: atom_id res chain seq x y z
N MET A 1 5.21 51.26 28.48
CA MET A 1 5.74 50.06 29.21
C MET A 1 4.67 48.96 29.06
N PHE A 2 4.72 48.24 27.95
CA PHE A 2 3.77 47.16 27.64
C PHE A 2 4.44 45.81 27.99
N ILE A 3 3.92 45.17 29.00
CA ILE A 3 4.33 43.84 29.42
C ILE A 3 3.66 42.85 28.47
N HIS A 4 4.48 42.22 27.62
CA HIS A 4 4.05 41.08 26.80
C HIS A 4 3.98 39.85 27.69
N LEU A 5 2.74 39.47 28.06
CA LEU A 5 2.44 38.22 28.73
C LEU A 5 2.59 37.08 27.70
N ILE A 6 3.71 36.42 27.69
CA ILE A 6 3.91 35.17 26.95
C ILE A 6 3.15 34.08 27.71
N ILE A 7 1.94 33.76 27.27
CA ILE A 7 1.21 32.58 27.71
C ILE A 7 1.90 31.38 27.05
N ALA A 8 2.81 30.73 27.78
CA ALA A 8 3.27 29.40 27.44
C ALA A 8 2.09 28.45 27.60
N VAL A 9 1.45 28.10 26.49
CA VAL A 9 0.51 26.98 26.44
C VAL A 9 1.30 25.71 26.65
N VAL A 10 1.46 25.30 27.89
CA VAL A 10 1.87 23.96 28.25
C VAL A 10 0.72 23.05 27.84
N LEU A 11 0.80 22.52 26.62
CA LEU A 11 -0.02 21.39 26.20
C LEU A 11 0.35 20.22 27.10
N PHE A 12 -0.46 19.99 28.13
CA PHE A 12 -0.50 18.72 28.82
C PHE A 12 -0.83 17.66 27.78
N PHE A 13 0.20 17.03 27.24
CA PHE A 13 0.01 15.73 26.65
C PHE A 13 -0.45 14.83 27.80
N ALA A 14 -1.71 14.46 27.80
CA ALA A 14 -2.14 13.28 28.52
C ALA A 14 -1.30 12.13 27.96
N GLY A 15 -0.26 11.76 28.67
CA GLY A 15 0.55 10.60 28.33
C GLY A 15 -0.38 9.40 28.18
N PRO A 16 -0.06 8.43 27.33
CA PRO A 16 -0.85 7.22 27.25
C PRO A 16 -1.05 6.66 28.66
N ALA A 17 -2.30 6.36 28.99
CA ALA A 17 -2.65 5.78 30.28
C ALA A 17 -1.71 4.60 30.56
N GLU A 18 -1.28 4.46 31.84
CA GLU A 18 -0.48 3.31 32.26
C GLU A 18 -1.09 2.03 31.67
N THR A 19 -0.44 1.46 30.71
CA THR A 19 -0.86 0.19 30.17
C THR A 19 -0.30 -0.91 31.07
N ALA A 20 -0.99 -2.01 31.19
CA ALA A 20 -0.67 -3.07 32.16
C ALA A 20 0.73 -3.71 31.95
N LYS A 21 1.42 -3.41 30.84
CA LYS A 21 2.71 -4.02 30.46
C LYS A 21 3.92 -3.08 30.62
N PHE A 22 3.73 -1.77 30.42
CA PHE A 22 4.82 -0.80 30.42
C PHE A 22 4.51 0.36 31.37
N LYS A 23 5.49 0.70 32.21
CA LYS A 23 5.40 1.83 33.14
C LYS A 23 6.28 2.96 32.62
N GLN A 24 5.72 4.14 32.42
CA GLN A 24 6.49 5.34 32.15
C GLN A 24 7.27 5.76 33.40
N VAL A 25 8.60 5.83 33.28
CA VAL A 25 9.51 6.12 34.42
C VAL A 25 9.92 7.59 34.42
N LYS A 26 10.14 8.17 33.24
CA LYS A 26 10.63 9.54 33.07
C LYS A 26 10.11 10.15 31.78
N THR A 27 9.89 11.46 31.78
CA THR A 27 9.59 12.25 30.57
C THR A 27 10.49 13.48 30.56
N ASP A 28 11.10 13.75 29.39
CA ASP A 28 11.96 14.92 29.19
C ASP A 28 11.74 15.43 27.75
N GLY A 29 10.89 16.45 27.62
CA GLY A 29 10.51 17.02 26.33
C GLY A 29 9.79 16.01 25.41
N ASP A 30 10.40 15.72 24.26
CA ASP A 30 9.92 14.76 23.24
C ASP A 30 10.36 13.31 23.49
N GLN A 31 11.09 13.07 24.60
CA GLN A 31 11.64 11.78 24.98
C GLN A 31 11.02 11.27 26.29
N SER A 32 10.61 10.01 26.30
CA SER A 32 10.08 9.33 27.46
C SER A 32 10.79 7.99 27.68
N GLU A 33 10.99 7.61 28.93
CA GLU A 33 11.55 6.32 29.31
C GLU A 33 10.44 5.41 29.84
N TYR A 34 10.41 4.18 29.37
CA TYR A 34 9.47 3.15 29.77
C TYR A 34 10.19 1.92 30.32
N GLN A 35 9.59 1.29 31.32
CA GLN A 35 10.06 0.04 31.90
C GLN A 35 9.04 -1.06 31.66
N ALA A 36 9.46 -2.18 31.08
CA ALA A 36 8.66 -3.37 30.98
C ALA A 36 8.60 -4.15 32.31
N GLY A 37 7.62 -5.06 32.42
CA GLY A 37 7.47 -5.89 33.60
C GLY A 37 8.67 -6.81 33.93
N ASN A 38 9.50 -7.12 32.91
CA ASN A 38 10.76 -7.86 33.07
C ASN A 38 11.96 -6.98 33.50
N GLY A 39 11.73 -5.68 33.72
CA GLY A 39 12.75 -4.70 34.12
C GLY A 39 13.53 -4.08 32.95
N GLU A 40 13.24 -4.42 31.70
CA GLU A 40 13.88 -3.84 30.52
C GLU A 40 13.46 -2.38 30.36
N LEU A 41 14.44 -1.50 30.02
CA LEU A 41 14.22 -0.08 29.82
C LEU A 41 14.25 0.27 28.34
N PHE A 42 13.33 1.13 27.94
CA PHE A 42 13.15 1.65 26.58
C PHE A 42 13.13 3.16 26.60
N THR A 43 13.71 3.75 25.57
CA THR A 43 13.60 5.18 25.28
C THR A 43 12.67 5.36 24.10
N VAL A 44 11.66 6.19 24.26
CA VAL A 44 10.70 6.56 23.21
C VAL A 44 10.91 8.01 22.89
N LYS A 45 11.23 8.31 21.64
CA LYS A 45 11.26 9.66 21.10
C LYS A 45 10.08 9.83 20.15
N MET A 46 9.21 10.82 20.43
CA MET A 46 8.01 11.10 19.65
C MET A 46 8.05 12.53 19.14
N THR A 47 8.12 12.71 17.84
CA THR A 47 8.17 14.03 17.19
C THR A 47 6.88 14.25 16.41
N LYS A 48 6.12 15.27 16.78
CA LYS A 48 4.96 15.71 16.02
C LYS A 48 5.40 16.66 14.91
N LEU A 49 5.00 16.38 13.69
CA LEU A 49 5.37 17.12 12.48
C LEU A 49 4.14 17.84 11.90
N ALA A 50 4.37 18.67 10.89
CA ALA A 50 3.32 19.50 10.31
C ALA A 50 2.26 18.70 9.51
N SER A 51 2.65 17.54 8.96
CA SER A 51 1.79 16.68 8.15
C SER A 51 2.29 15.22 8.16
N ASP A 52 1.43 14.31 7.69
CA ASP A 52 1.76 12.88 7.49
C ASP A 52 2.93 12.71 6.51
N SER A 53 2.96 13.51 5.43
CA SER A 53 4.07 13.50 4.47
C SER A 53 5.39 13.90 5.11
N LYS A 54 5.39 14.88 6.04
CA LYS A 54 6.58 15.27 6.81
C LYS A 54 7.00 14.17 7.79
N ALA A 55 6.07 13.44 8.36
CA ALA A 55 6.39 12.30 9.23
C ALA A 55 6.99 11.14 8.42
N TYR A 56 6.48 10.89 7.22
CA TYR A 56 7.06 9.92 6.31
C TYR A 56 8.45 10.35 5.78
N GLU A 57 8.66 11.65 5.49
CA GLU A 57 9.99 12.20 5.14
C GLU A 57 11.01 11.87 6.24
N ALA A 58 10.68 12.17 7.50
CA ALA A 58 11.55 11.88 8.63
C ALA A 58 11.86 10.39 8.77
N LEU A 59 10.84 9.51 8.60
CA LEU A 59 11.02 8.06 8.60
C LEU A 59 11.96 7.61 7.48
N SER A 60 11.72 8.05 6.24
CA SER A 60 12.45 7.60 5.06
C SER A 60 13.90 8.05 5.08
N LEU A 61 14.18 9.26 5.59
CA LEU A 61 15.54 9.75 5.83
C LEU A 61 16.25 8.94 6.91
N ALA A 62 15.60 8.68 8.04
CA ALA A 62 16.17 7.84 9.10
C ALA A 62 16.46 6.41 8.63
N ALA A 63 15.59 5.84 7.78
CA ALA A 63 15.82 4.55 7.16
C ALA A 63 17.00 4.57 6.19
N ALA A 64 17.14 5.64 5.39
CA ALA A 64 18.28 5.79 4.45
C ALA A 64 19.61 5.85 5.19
N GLU A 65 19.68 6.56 6.30
CA GLU A 65 20.87 6.65 7.18
C GLU A 65 21.30 5.28 7.73
N LYS A 66 20.33 4.47 8.15
CA LYS A 66 20.55 3.12 8.68
C LYS A 66 20.78 2.05 7.61
N ARG A 67 20.30 2.26 6.40
CA ARG A 67 20.39 1.28 5.31
C ARG A 67 21.80 0.92 4.96
N ALA A 68 22.72 1.90 4.92
CA ALA A 68 24.12 1.67 4.57
C ALA A 68 24.84 0.76 5.55
N THR A 69 24.46 0.74 6.84
CA THR A 69 25.13 0.01 7.91
C THR A 69 24.39 -1.23 8.37
N GLU A 70 23.06 -1.21 8.32
CA GLU A 70 22.18 -2.24 8.90
C GLU A 70 21.22 -2.89 7.88
N GLY A 71 21.25 -2.45 6.61
CA GLY A 71 20.43 -3.05 5.54
C GLY A 71 18.91 -2.93 5.76
N VAL A 72 18.46 -1.85 6.43
CA VAL A 72 17.05 -1.70 6.78
C VAL A 72 16.16 -1.43 5.57
N GLU A 73 14.97 -2.00 5.59
CA GLU A 73 13.89 -1.75 4.63
C GLU A 73 12.67 -1.18 5.36
N ILE A 74 11.95 -0.29 4.69
CA ILE A 74 10.68 0.23 5.17
C ILE A 74 9.58 -0.81 4.89
N GLY A 75 8.76 -1.11 5.91
CA GLY A 75 7.64 -2.04 5.83
C GLY A 75 6.49 -1.59 6.72
N ASN A 76 5.44 -2.39 6.83
CA ASN A 76 4.18 -2.05 7.52
C ASN A 76 4.02 -2.78 8.86
N ALA A 77 5.12 -3.14 9.54
CA ALA A 77 5.07 -3.95 10.76
C ALA A 77 4.50 -3.17 11.96
N VAL A 78 4.77 -1.87 12.06
CA VAL A 78 4.28 -0.99 13.13
C VAL A 78 3.90 0.36 12.53
N GLY A 79 2.82 0.96 13.00
CA GLY A 79 2.30 2.24 12.50
C GLY A 79 1.73 2.14 11.08
N THR A 80 1.80 3.23 10.31
CA THR A 80 1.44 3.25 8.89
C THR A 80 2.59 2.66 8.04
N ALA A 81 3.83 3.02 8.35
CA ALA A 81 5.04 2.36 7.87
C ALA A 81 6.18 2.58 8.87
N GLY A 82 7.17 1.67 8.87
CA GLY A 82 8.29 1.73 9.78
C GLY A 82 9.43 0.80 9.37
N PHE A 83 10.51 0.86 10.11
CA PHE A 83 11.62 -0.07 9.99
C PHE A 83 12.12 -0.50 11.37
N SER A 84 12.84 -1.62 11.40
CA SER A 84 13.47 -2.12 12.62
C SER A 84 14.94 -2.46 12.41
N THR A 85 15.76 -2.18 13.43
CA THR A 85 17.14 -2.63 13.56
C THR A 85 17.27 -3.60 14.73
N GLY A 86 18.49 -3.99 15.10
CA GLY A 86 18.71 -4.89 16.25
C GLY A 86 18.18 -4.37 17.59
N GLY A 87 18.09 -3.05 17.80
CA GLY A 87 17.69 -2.47 19.08
C GLY A 87 16.77 -1.25 18.97
N GLN A 88 16.22 -0.98 17.78
CA GLN A 88 15.39 0.18 17.51
C GLN A 88 14.25 -0.19 16.58
N ILE A 89 13.06 0.37 16.84
CA ILE A 89 11.95 0.42 15.90
C ILE A 89 11.62 1.89 15.66
N SER A 90 11.57 2.28 14.39
CA SER A 90 11.13 3.62 13.98
C SER A 90 9.94 3.48 13.05
N PHE A 91 8.91 4.28 13.28
CA PHE A 91 7.70 4.26 12.47
C PHE A 91 7.05 5.65 12.41
N PHE A 92 6.18 5.85 11.42
CA PHE A 92 5.27 6.99 11.43
C PHE A 92 3.82 6.52 11.51
N LYS A 93 2.98 7.36 12.11
CA LYS A 93 1.52 7.21 12.10
C LYS A 93 0.88 8.58 12.22
N GLY A 94 0.00 8.91 11.25
CA GLY A 94 -0.45 10.28 11.08
C GLY A 94 0.74 11.23 10.97
N ASN A 95 0.68 12.35 11.63
CA ASN A 95 1.76 13.35 11.64
C ASN A 95 2.84 13.12 12.73
N TYR A 96 2.94 11.91 13.28
CA TYR A 96 3.95 11.56 14.27
C TYR A 96 5.02 10.66 13.67
N PHE A 97 6.28 11.02 13.94
CA PHE A 97 7.43 10.15 13.76
C PHE A 97 7.90 9.68 15.14
N VAL A 98 7.98 8.38 15.33
CA VAL A 98 8.29 7.74 16.61
C VAL A 98 9.49 6.83 16.47
N THR A 99 10.40 6.90 17.44
CA THR A 99 11.53 5.99 17.57
C THR A 99 11.52 5.37 18.96
N VAL A 100 11.49 4.05 19.01
CA VAL A 100 11.59 3.26 20.26
C VAL A 100 12.92 2.54 20.25
N THR A 101 13.74 2.73 21.29
CA THR A 101 15.10 2.16 21.37
C THR A 101 15.28 1.44 22.71
N THR A 102 15.94 0.26 22.68
CA THR A 102 16.32 -0.43 23.91
C THR A 102 17.53 0.23 24.56
N PHE A 103 17.54 0.35 25.88
CA PHE A 103 18.67 0.93 26.60
C PHE A 103 19.95 0.08 26.48
N LYS A 104 19.83 -1.23 26.33
CA LYS A 104 20.95 -2.17 26.14
C LYS A 104 21.37 -2.40 24.67
N GLY A 105 20.75 -1.69 23.76
CA GLY A 105 21.25 -1.27 22.45
C GLY A 105 21.61 -2.32 21.42
N ARG A 106 21.15 -3.60 21.40
CA ARG A 106 21.42 -4.49 20.23
C ARG A 106 20.55 -5.75 20.13
N TYR A 107 19.49 -5.86 20.91
CA TYR A 107 18.64 -7.06 20.88
C TYR A 107 17.23 -6.72 20.44
N LYS A 108 16.74 -7.44 19.46
CA LYS A 108 15.32 -7.39 19.08
C LYS A 108 14.53 -8.11 20.17
N SER A 109 14.01 -7.33 21.10
CA SER A 109 13.19 -7.84 22.21
C SER A 109 11.72 -7.89 21.77
N PRO A 110 10.96 -8.92 22.13
CA PRO A 110 9.50 -8.95 21.93
C PRO A 110 8.82 -7.74 22.59
N GLU A 111 9.32 -7.29 23.73
CA GLU A 111 8.83 -6.13 24.47
C GLU A 111 9.02 -4.83 23.68
N LEU A 112 10.13 -4.68 22.93
CA LEU A 112 10.36 -3.54 22.04
C LEU A 112 9.24 -3.43 20.98
N THR A 113 8.88 -4.54 20.37
CA THR A 113 7.82 -4.58 19.36
C THR A 113 6.45 -4.33 20.01
N ALA A 114 6.20 -4.90 21.19
CA ALA A 114 4.95 -4.72 21.90
C ALA A 114 4.76 -3.25 22.34
N LEU A 115 5.80 -2.59 22.85
CA LEU A 115 5.75 -1.17 23.23
C LEU A 115 5.52 -0.28 21.99
N ALA A 116 6.24 -0.55 20.89
CA ALA A 116 6.09 0.22 19.65
C ALA A 116 4.67 0.10 19.09
N GLN A 117 4.08 -1.11 19.10
CA GLN A 117 2.71 -1.35 18.66
C GLN A 117 1.70 -0.63 19.54
N GLU A 118 1.86 -0.70 20.86
CA GLU A 118 0.99 -0.06 21.82
C GLU A 118 0.98 1.46 21.65
N ILE A 119 2.16 2.08 21.47
CA ILE A 119 2.27 3.51 21.17
C ILE A 119 1.58 3.81 19.85
N ALA A 120 1.81 2.99 18.81
CA ALA A 120 1.16 3.17 17.54
C ALA A 120 -0.37 3.09 17.64
N ASP A 121 -0.91 2.17 18.43
CA ASP A 121 -2.36 2.01 18.60
C ASP A 121 -3.00 3.23 19.28
N GLY A 122 -2.25 3.92 20.13
CA GLY A 122 -2.68 5.16 20.80
C GLY A 122 -2.62 6.41 19.94
N LEU A 123 -1.99 6.37 18.76
CA LEU A 123 -1.87 7.53 17.88
C LEU A 123 -2.99 7.59 16.84
N ASP A 124 -3.37 8.82 16.47
CA ASP A 124 -4.29 9.07 15.36
C ASP A 124 -3.71 8.51 14.07
N LYS A 125 -4.57 7.92 13.26
CA LYS A 125 -4.19 7.30 12.01
C LYS A 125 -3.76 8.34 10.96
N GLY A 126 -4.28 9.58 11.04
CA GLY A 126 -4.15 10.57 9.96
C GLY A 126 -4.75 10.04 8.65
N ASP A 127 -4.12 10.33 7.52
CA ASP A 127 -4.50 9.78 6.22
C ASP A 127 -4.30 8.26 6.15
N GLY A 128 -3.39 7.72 6.97
CA GLY A 128 -3.10 6.30 7.09
C GLY A 128 -2.46 5.68 5.86
N GLU A 129 -1.86 6.50 5.01
CA GLU A 129 -1.19 6.10 3.78
C GLU A 129 0.20 6.73 3.65
N ILE A 130 1.07 6.08 2.87
CA ILE A 130 2.35 6.67 2.46
C ILE A 130 2.11 7.69 1.34
N PRO A 131 3.03 8.65 1.12
CA PRO A 131 2.91 9.62 0.03
C PRO A 131 2.69 8.96 -1.32
N VAL A 132 1.72 9.47 -2.08
CA VAL A 132 1.31 8.90 -3.37
C VAL A 132 2.46 8.84 -4.37
N LEU A 133 3.37 9.83 -4.32
CA LEU A 133 4.54 9.89 -5.20
C LEU A 133 5.43 8.62 -5.11
N ILE A 134 5.49 7.98 -3.94
CA ILE A 134 6.21 6.71 -3.77
C ILE A 134 5.54 5.56 -4.56
N LYS A 135 4.20 5.57 -4.64
CA LYS A 135 3.42 4.57 -5.38
C LYS A 135 3.57 4.73 -6.91
N HIS A 136 4.06 5.89 -7.37
CA HIS A 136 4.28 6.19 -8.80
C HIS A 136 5.69 5.81 -9.29
N LEU A 137 6.60 5.45 -8.39
CA LEU A 137 7.93 4.94 -8.75
C LEU A 137 7.84 3.61 -9.55
N PRO A 138 8.84 3.31 -10.39
CA PRO A 138 8.98 1.99 -11.00
C PRO A 138 9.03 0.88 -9.95
N ASN A 139 8.34 -0.24 -10.18
CA ASN A 139 8.25 -1.36 -9.24
C ASN A 139 7.89 -0.88 -7.81
N PRO A 140 6.71 -0.28 -7.59
CA PRO A 140 6.39 0.45 -6.36
C PRO A 140 6.54 -0.40 -5.08
N ASP A 141 6.26 -1.71 -5.14
CA ASP A 141 6.41 -2.62 -3.99
C ASP A 141 7.87 -2.77 -3.54
N GLU A 142 8.82 -2.76 -4.47
CA GLU A 142 10.24 -2.80 -4.17
C GLU A 142 10.79 -1.39 -3.86
N ALA A 143 10.37 -0.39 -4.62
CA ALA A 143 10.79 0.98 -4.42
C ALA A 143 10.39 1.50 -3.02
N GLN A 144 9.19 1.18 -2.55
CA GLN A 144 8.70 1.56 -1.22
C GLN A 144 9.65 1.14 -0.09
N LYS A 145 10.30 -0.01 -0.20
CA LYS A 145 11.21 -0.53 0.83
C LYS A 145 12.45 0.33 1.01
N ASN A 146 12.89 1.02 -0.06
CA ASN A 146 14.13 1.78 -0.05
C ASN A 146 13.97 3.25 -0.44
N ALA A 147 12.78 3.71 -0.79
CA ALA A 147 12.55 5.08 -1.21
C ALA A 147 12.80 6.08 -0.08
N VAL A 148 13.30 7.24 -0.47
CA VAL A 148 13.39 8.44 0.35
C VAL A 148 12.45 9.48 -0.23
N PHE A 149 11.56 10.00 0.60
CA PHE A 149 10.63 11.06 0.23
C PHE A 149 11.12 12.39 0.79
N LEU A 150 11.00 13.45 0.03
CA LEU A 150 11.50 14.78 0.37
C LEU A 150 10.52 15.87 -0.06
N ASN A 151 10.29 16.81 0.83
CA ASN A 151 9.61 18.07 0.52
C ASN A 151 10.58 19.27 0.40
N SER A 152 11.89 19.02 0.48
CA SER A 152 12.94 20.04 0.38
C SER A 152 14.11 19.57 -0.47
N PHE A 153 14.52 20.39 -1.42
CA PHE A 153 15.60 20.05 -2.35
C PHE A 153 17.01 20.23 -1.76
N THR A 154 17.17 20.96 -0.66
CA THR A 154 18.45 21.05 0.04
C THR A 154 18.93 19.69 0.52
N THR A 155 18.01 18.84 0.95
CA THR A 155 18.31 17.45 1.36
C THR A 155 18.60 16.55 0.15
N LEU A 156 17.96 16.81 -0.99
CA LEU A 156 18.13 16.02 -2.21
C LEU A 156 19.59 16.01 -2.70
N THR A 157 20.22 17.19 -2.73
CA THR A 157 21.64 17.30 -3.11
C THR A 157 22.58 16.58 -2.15
N SER A 158 22.22 16.45 -0.87
CA SER A 158 22.98 15.69 0.12
C SER A 158 22.86 14.17 -0.06
N LEU A 159 21.72 13.68 -0.56
CA LEU A 159 21.53 12.25 -0.81
C LEU A 159 22.29 11.74 -2.04
N ALA A 160 22.52 12.59 -3.04
CA ALA A 160 23.23 12.22 -4.25
C ALA A 160 24.22 13.33 -4.67
N PRO A 161 25.25 13.60 -3.88
CA PRO A 161 26.15 14.74 -4.08
C PRO A 161 26.97 14.65 -5.39
N GLN A 162 27.11 13.45 -5.97
CA GLN A 162 27.80 13.25 -7.25
C GLN A 162 26.97 13.69 -8.46
N GLN A 163 25.66 13.92 -8.27
CA GLN A 163 24.72 14.22 -9.35
C GLN A 163 24.56 15.73 -9.52
N ALA A 164 25.49 16.35 -10.25
CA ALA A 164 25.51 17.81 -10.46
C ALA A 164 24.26 18.37 -11.15
N VAL A 165 23.46 17.53 -11.84
CA VAL A 165 22.19 17.93 -12.44
C VAL A 165 21.14 18.38 -11.40
N LEU A 166 21.23 17.88 -10.15
CA LEU A 166 20.29 18.20 -9.09
C LEU A 166 20.29 19.69 -8.72
N THR A 167 21.39 20.41 -8.96
CA THR A 167 21.48 21.86 -8.72
C THR A 167 20.61 22.69 -9.66
N ALA A 168 20.16 22.11 -10.78
CA ALA A 168 19.25 22.76 -11.72
C ALA A 168 17.78 22.69 -11.28
N ILE A 169 17.44 21.80 -10.35
CA ILE A 169 16.07 21.62 -9.88
C ILE A 169 15.74 22.69 -8.85
N GLN A 170 14.67 23.45 -9.10
CA GLN A 170 14.18 24.49 -8.22
C GLN A 170 12.72 24.26 -7.90
N GLY A 171 12.32 24.32 -6.65
CA GLY A 171 10.95 24.04 -6.26
C GLY A 171 10.69 23.96 -4.76
N ASP A 172 11.59 24.51 -3.93
CA ASP A 172 11.44 24.49 -2.46
C ASP A 172 10.04 25.00 -2.04
N GLY A 173 9.31 24.13 -1.35
CA GLY A 173 7.93 24.38 -0.92
C GLY A 173 6.85 24.22 -2.01
N ASN A 174 7.23 23.95 -3.28
CA ASN A 174 6.31 23.83 -4.41
C ASN A 174 6.53 22.53 -5.20
N ALA A 175 7.28 21.59 -4.67
CA ALA A 175 7.48 20.29 -5.27
C ALA A 175 7.89 19.25 -4.22
N ASP A 176 7.52 18.02 -4.49
CA ASP A 176 7.89 16.84 -3.72
C ASP A 176 8.84 15.97 -4.55
N ALA A 177 9.71 15.24 -3.89
CA ALA A 177 10.62 14.32 -4.55
C ALA A 177 10.61 12.94 -3.91
N ALA A 178 10.74 11.92 -4.74
CA ALA A 178 10.95 10.53 -4.33
C ALA A 178 12.22 9.98 -5.00
N PHE A 179 13.15 9.49 -4.20
CA PHE A 179 14.41 8.93 -4.66
C PHE A 179 14.49 7.46 -4.21
N ALA A 180 14.68 6.54 -5.15
CA ALA A 180 14.73 5.10 -4.86
C ALA A 180 15.79 4.39 -5.68
N SER A 181 16.30 3.27 -5.15
CA SER A 181 17.11 2.32 -5.91
C SER A 181 16.22 1.24 -6.51
N VAL A 182 16.41 0.97 -7.81
CA VAL A 182 15.69 -0.07 -8.55
C VAL A 182 16.76 -0.93 -9.25
N GLY A 183 17.05 -2.08 -8.68
CA GLY A 183 18.21 -2.88 -9.10
C GLY A 183 19.53 -2.11 -8.88
N SER A 184 20.33 -1.99 -9.94
CA SER A 184 21.57 -1.18 -9.92
C SER A 184 21.34 0.30 -10.20
N SER A 185 20.15 0.65 -10.70
CA SER A 185 19.80 2.02 -11.10
C SER A 185 19.21 2.80 -9.93
N LYS A 186 19.32 4.13 -10.01
CA LYS A 186 18.66 5.05 -9.08
C LYS A 186 17.65 5.89 -9.85
N VAL A 187 16.46 6.01 -9.33
CA VAL A 187 15.38 6.80 -9.93
C VAL A 187 15.02 7.95 -9.02
N LEU A 188 15.02 9.14 -9.56
CA LEU A 188 14.50 10.34 -8.92
C LEU A 188 13.24 10.78 -9.66
N LEU A 189 12.15 10.87 -8.93
CA LEU A 189 10.88 11.39 -9.38
C LEU A 189 10.60 12.70 -8.63
N VAL A 190 10.44 13.80 -9.35
CA VAL A 190 10.11 15.12 -8.79
C VAL A 190 8.74 15.52 -9.31
N GLU A 191 7.80 15.76 -8.40
CA GLU A 191 6.46 16.27 -8.71
C GLU A 191 6.39 17.75 -8.42
N PHE A 192 6.06 18.56 -9.43
CA PHE A 192 5.86 20.01 -9.28
C PHE A 192 4.38 20.33 -9.12
N ASN A 193 4.06 21.25 -8.21
CA ASN A 193 2.69 21.62 -7.90
C ASN A 193 1.95 22.29 -9.08
N THR A 194 2.69 22.81 -10.06
CA THR A 194 2.11 23.44 -11.24
C THR A 194 2.79 23.02 -12.54
N PRO A 195 2.05 22.95 -13.67
CA PRO A 195 2.62 22.66 -14.98
C PRO A 195 3.69 23.68 -15.41
N GLN A 196 3.56 24.95 -14.98
CA GLN A 196 4.53 26.00 -15.31
C GLN A 196 5.88 25.71 -14.63
N LEU A 197 5.88 25.40 -13.33
CA LEU A 197 7.10 25.02 -12.61
C LEU A 197 7.75 23.77 -13.23
N ALA A 198 6.94 22.79 -13.64
CA ALA A 198 7.45 21.60 -14.32
C ALA A 198 8.14 21.94 -15.65
N THR A 199 7.55 22.86 -16.44
CA THR A 199 8.13 23.31 -17.71
C THR A 199 9.41 24.12 -17.52
N ASP A 200 9.44 25.03 -16.55
CA ASP A 200 10.62 25.86 -16.27
C ASP A 200 11.78 25.00 -15.77
N ASN A 201 11.49 24.00 -14.93
CA ASN A 201 12.49 23.04 -14.46
C ASN A 201 12.97 22.09 -15.56
N ASP A 202 12.05 21.64 -16.46
CA ASP A 202 12.40 20.83 -17.62
C ASP A 202 13.50 21.50 -18.46
N GLN A 203 13.33 22.78 -18.80
CA GLN A 203 14.32 23.55 -19.55
C GLN A 203 15.65 23.67 -18.81
N ARG A 204 15.64 23.95 -17.50
CA ARG A 204 16.87 24.06 -16.70
C ARG A 204 17.60 22.70 -16.62
N ILE A 205 16.85 21.62 -16.39
CA ILE A 205 17.43 20.28 -16.29
C ILE A 205 18.07 19.86 -17.63
N ILE A 206 17.37 20.06 -18.75
CA ILE A 206 17.89 19.75 -20.10
C ILE A 206 19.16 20.58 -20.38
N THR A 207 19.15 21.88 -20.13
CA THR A 207 20.31 22.75 -20.30
C THR A 207 21.47 22.24 -19.46
N ARG A 208 21.22 21.88 -18.18
CA ARG A 208 22.27 21.40 -17.30
C ARG A 208 22.82 20.04 -17.72
N ILE A 209 22.01 19.14 -18.24
CA ILE A 209 22.46 17.86 -18.79
C ILE A 209 23.41 18.08 -19.98
N HIS A 210 23.09 19.01 -20.90
CA HIS A 210 23.96 19.34 -22.00
C HIS A 210 25.31 19.91 -21.52
N GLU A 211 25.31 20.86 -20.57
CA GLU A 211 26.53 21.39 -19.96
C GLU A 211 27.41 20.30 -19.34
N LEU A 212 26.79 19.32 -18.69
CA LEU A 212 27.50 18.20 -18.07
C LEU A 212 28.13 17.29 -19.15
N TRP A 213 27.43 17.01 -20.24
CA TRP A 213 27.97 16.24 -21.35
C TRP A 213 29.14 16.97 -22.03
N ASP A 214 28.99 18.26 -22.31
CA ASP A 214 30.02 19.07 -22.95
C ASP A 214 31.29 19.17 -22.09
N SER A 215 31.12 19.14 -20.75
CA SER A 215 32.23 19.18 -19.79
C SER A 215 32.77 17.81 -19.38
N GLY A 216 32.21 16.72 -19.92
CA GLY A 216 32.59 15.35 -19.56
C GLY A 216 32.30 14.96 -18.11
N GLN A 217 31.32 15.65 -17.48
CA GLN A 217 30.90 15.38 -16.10
C GLN A 217 29.77 14.31 -16.08
N PRO A 218 29.59 13.61 -14.93
CA PRO A 218 28.51 12.66 -14.77
C PRO A 218 27.14 13.32 -14.99
N ALA A 219 26.34 12.73 -15.89
CA ALA A 219 24.98 13.13 -16.21
C ALA A 219 24.02 11.97 -15.98
N PRO A 220 22.71 12.21 -15.86
CA PRO A 220 21.72 11.13 -15.80
C PRO A 220 21.80 10.22 -17.02
N THR A 221 21.60 8.90 -16.84
CA THR A 221 21.53 7.94 -17.95
C THR A 221 20.32 8.21 -18.85
N ALA A 222 19.21 8.65 -18.25
CA ALA A 222 18.04 9.14 -18.96
C ALA A 222 17.31 10.21 -18.16
N TYR A 223 16.63 11.11 -18.87
CA TYR A 223 15.74 12.12 -18.34
C TYR A 223 14.51 12.25 -19.22
N ARG A 224 13.34 12.41 -18.58
CA ARG A 224 12.10 12.74 -19.28
C ARG A 224 11.12 13.44 -18.35
N ARG A 225 10.42 14.45 -18.88
CA ARG A 225 9.25 15.02 -18.21
C ARG A 225 7.99 14.24 -18.58
N VAL A 226 7.20 13.87 -17.57
CA VAL A 226 5.91 13.17 -17.71
C VAL A 226 4.84 13.99 -16.97
N GLY A 227 4.09 14.79 -17.67
CA GLY A 227 3.14 15.73 -17.06
C GLY A 227 3.84 16.76 -16.17
N ASN A 228 3.52 16.75 -14.88
CA ASN A 228 4.18 17.59 -13.85
C ASN A 228 5.37 16.89 -13.20
N TYR A 229 5.74 15.69 -13.66
CA TYR A 229 6.88 14.96 -13.13
C TYR A 229 8.13 15.19 -13.97
N SER A 230 9.26 15.41 -13.28
CA SER A 230 10.60 15.24 -13.85
C SER A 230 11.17 13.91 -13.36
N VAL A 231 11.47 13.01 -14.29
CA VAL A 231 12.00 11.68 -14.00
C VAL A 231 13.44 11.60 -14.46
N LEU A 232 14.36 11.39 -13.51
CA LEU A 232 15.78 11.21 -13.77
C LEU A 232 16.19 9.79 -13.36
N VAL A 233 16.93 9.12 -14.23
CA VAL A 233 17.51 7.80 -13.94
C VAL A 233 19.02 7.91 -13.98
N PHE A 234 19.66 7.44 -12.91
CA PHE A 234 21.12 7.43 -12.75
C PHE A 234 21.63 6.00 -12.66
N ASP A 235 22.88 5.81 -13.00
CA ASP A 235 23.64 4.56 -12.82
C ASP A 235 22.98 3.35 -13.51
N ALA A 236 22.13 3.57 -14.52
CA ALA A 236 21.56 2.49 -15.32
C ALA A 236 22.63 1.92 -16.28
N PRO A 237 22.60 0.59 -16.54
CA PRO A 237 23.61 -0.04 -17.41
C PRO A 237 23.58 0.48 -18.85
N ASP A 238 22.42 0.90 -19.33
CA ASP A 238 22.23 1.45 -20.67
C ASP A 238 20.99 2.36 -20.73
N ALA A 239 20.90 3.14 -21.83
CA ALA A 239 19.79 4.07 -22.04
C ALA A 239 18.43 3.35 -22.26
N GLN A 240 18.44 2.12 -22.78
CA GLN A 240 17.20 1.36 -22.98
C GLN A 240 16.60 0.96 -21.63
N THR A 241 17.41 0.41 -20.73
CA THR A 241 16.99 0.06 -19.35
C THR A 241 16.50 1.30 -18.62
N ALA A 242 17.23 2.43 -18.73
CA ALA A 242 16.80 3.68 -18.12
C ALA A 242 15.44 4.17 -18.62
N ASN A 243 15.20 4.12 -19.93
CA ASN A 243 13.90 4.49 -20.51
C ASN A 243 12.78 3.54 -20.11
N GLN A 244 13.03 2.23 -19.99
CA GLN A 244 12.05 1.26 -19.48
C GLN A 244 11.63 1.57 -18.05
N LEU A 245 12.54 2.07 -17.19
CA LEU A 245 12.19 2.52 -15.85
C LEU A 245 11.30 3.77 -15.91
N ILE A 246 11.61 4.73 -16.79
CA ILE A 246 10.78 5.92 -16.97
C ILE A 246 9.37 5.55 -17.47
N ASP A 247 9.25 4.58 -18.38
CA ASP A 247 7.96 4.12 -18.91
C ASP A 247 7.07 3.45 -17.86
N GLN A 248 7.64 2.96 -16.76
CA GLN A 248 6.90 2.38 -15.64
C GLN A 248 6.37 3.44 -14.66
N VAL A 249 6.84 4.68 -14.75
CA VAL A 249 6.35 5.76 -13.87
C VAL A 249 4.88 6.04 -14.20
N LYS A 250 4.02 5.88 -13.21
CA LYS A 250 2.60 6.18 -13.34
C LYS A 250 2.38 7.67 -13.10
N TYR A 251 1.81 8.36 -14.08
CA TYR A 251 1.37 9.73 -13.92
C TYR A 251 -0.14 9.76 -13.75
N GLU A 252 -0.59 10.22 -12.60
CA GLU A 252 -2.00 10.49 -12.35
C GLU A 252 -2.18 12.01 -12.26
N GLN A 253 -2.98 12.56 -13.15
CA GLN A 253 -3.29 13.97 -13.10
C GLN A 253 -4.28 14.23 -11.97
N VAL A 254 -3.81 14.74 -10.85
CA VAL A 254 -4.67 15.23 -9.77
C VAL A 254 -5.08 16.66 -10.13
N VAL A 255 -6.33 16.85 -10.50
CA VAL A 255 -6.91 18.19 -10.69
C VAL A 255 -7.31 18.72 -9.32
N SER A 256 -6.49 19.62 -8.78
CA SER A 256 -6.80 20.36 -7.56
C SER A 256 -7.43 21.70 -7.95
N TRP A 257 -8.66 21.94 -7.50
CA TRP A 257 -9.38 23.18 -7.74
C TRP A 257 -8.98 24.20 -6.66
N LEU A 258 -8.57 25.40 -7.10
CA LEU A 258 -8.25 26.53 -6.18
C LEU A 258 -9.48 27.16 -5.53
N GLY A 259 -10.67 26.62 -5.76
CA GLY A 259 -11.97 27.04 -5.22
C GLY A 259 -12.94 25.86 -5.18
N GLU A 260 -14.24 26.15 -5.14
CA GLU A 260 -15.25 25.10 -5.23
C GLU A 260 -15.15 24.35 -6.57
N ASN A 261 -15.08 23.02 -6.52
CA ASN A 261 -15.02 22.18 -7.72
C ASN A 261 -16.33 22.35 -8.53
N PRO A 262 -16.32 22.96 -9.73
CA PRO A 262 -17.55 23.16 -10.52
C PRO A 262 -18.13 21.84 -11.05
N ASN A 263 -17.39 20.75 -10.96
CA ASN A 263 -17.80 19.42 -11.43
C ASN A 263 -18.15 18.45 -10.30
N ILE A 264 -18.30 18.92 -9.05
CA ILE A 264 -18.51 18.05 -7.87
C ILE A 264 -19.69 17.08 -8.05
N LEU A 265 -20.78 17.54 -8.66
CA LEU A 265 -21.96 16.72 -8.92
C LEU A 265 -21.69 15.68 -10.03
N ARG A 266 -20.97 16.06 -11.08
CA ARG A 266 -20.61 15.19 -12.18
C ARG A 266 -19.60 14.12 -11.76
N ASP A 267 -18.64 14.47 -10.93
CA ASP A 267 -17.66 13.53 -10.36
C ASP A 267 -18.34 12.54 -9.40
N ALA A 268 -19.31 13.02 -8.61
CA ALA A 268 -20.11 12.16 -7.74
C ALA A 268 -20.98 11.20 -8.55
N GLU A 269 -21.62 11.69 -9.63
CA GLU A 269 -22.43 10.88 -10.55
C GLU A 269 -21.58 9.81 -11.24
N GLN A 270 -20.41 10.15 -11.75
CA GLN A 270 -19.48 9.18 -12.36
C GLN A 270 -19.02 8.10 -11.39
N ARG A 271 -18.68 8.48 -10.16
CA ARG A 271 -18.33 7.49 -9.10
C ARG A 271 -19.50 6.56 -8.80
N TYR A 272 -20.71 7.12 -8.69
CA TYR A 272 -21.92 6.34 -8.47
C TYR A 272 -22.18 5.34 -9.60
N VAL A 273 -22.10 5.79 -10.86
CA VAL A 273 -22.28 4.93 -12.04
C VAL A 273 -21.22 3.83 -12.08
N ASN A 274 -19.96 4.15 -11.88
CA ASN A 274 -18.86 3.17 -11.92
C ASN A 274 -18.99 2.14 -10.79
N THR A 275 -19.35 2.57 -9.59
CA THR A 275 -19.58 1.66 -8.45
C THR A 275 -20.77 0.75 -8.71
N THR A 276 -21.88 1.30 -9.21
CA THR A 276 -23.10 0.53 -9.49
C THR A 276 -22.88 -0.49 -10.60
N LEU A 277 -22.17 -0.11 -11.67
CA LEU A 277 -21.81 -1.05 -12.75
C LEU A 277 -20.86 -2.14 -12.24
N GLY A 278 -19.90 -1.81 -11.39
CA GLY A 278 -19.02 -2.80 -10.76
C GLY A 278 -19.81 -3.83 -9.94
N VAL A 279 -20.74 -3.37 -9.11
CA VAL A 279 -21.62 -4.25 -8.32
C VAL A 279 -22.50 -5.09 -9.23
N LEU A 280 -23.11 -4.52 -10.29
CA LEU A 280 -23.92 -5.25 -11.25
C LEU A 280 -23.14 -6.39 -11.91
N VAL A 281 -21.94 -6.10 -12.40
CA VAL A 281 -21.07 -7.11 -13.03
C VAL A 281 -20.65 -8.20 -12.04
N ALA A 282 -20.37 -7.85 -10.78
CA ALA A 282 -20.05 -8.82 -9.74
C ALA A 282 -21.24 -9.75 -9.43
N VAL A 283 -22.44 -9.20 -9.31
CA VAL A 283 -23.67 -9.97 -9.09
C VAL A 283 -23.97 -10.90 -10.26
N LEU A 284 -23.85 -10.42 -11.52
CA LEU A 284 -24.05 -11.26 -12.71
C LEU A 284 -23.04 -12.41 -12.78
N LYS A 285 -21.77 -12.17 -12.48
CA LYS A 285 -20.75 -13.22 -12.41
C LYS A 285 -21.07 -14.26 -11.32
N ALA A 286 -21.38 -13.79 -10.11
CA ALA A 286 -21.71 -14.67 -8.99
C ALA A 286 -22.95 -15.53 -9.29
N SER A 287 -24.00 -14.94 -9.85
CA SER A 287 -25.22 -15.65 -10.26
C SER A 287 -24.95 -16.68 -11.37
N GLY A 288 -24.10 -16.33 -12.34
CA GLY A 288 -23.67 -17.24 -13.41
C GLY A 288 -22.94 -18.46 -12.87
N TYR A 289 -21.99 -18.26 -11.95
CA TYR A 289 -21.28 -19.38 -11.31
C TYR A 289 -22.21 -20.25 -10.45
N ALA A 290 -23.14 -19.64 -9.72
CA ALA A 290 -24.13 -20.37 -8.94
C ALA A 290 -25.02 -21.23 -9.83
N ALA A 291 -25.51 -20.69 -10.94
CA ALA A 291 -26.34 -21.45 -11.90
C ALA A 291 -25.56 -22.64 -12.50
N LEU A 292 -24.30 -22.43 -12.91
CA LEU A 292 -23.44 -23.51 -13.41
C LEU A 292 -23.19 -24.60 -12.37
N ALA A 293 -22.97 -24.21 -11.12
CA ALA A 293 -22.81 -25.16 -10.02
C ALA A 293 -24.09 -25.98 -9.79
N CYS A 294 -25.26 -25.34 -9.80
CA CYS A 294 -26.57 -26.03 -9.66
C CYS A 294 -26.82 -27.03 -10.80
N VAL A 295 -26.52 -26.64 -12.05
CA VAL A 295 -26.67 -27.56 -13.20
C VAL A 295 -25.67 -28.72 -13.10
N GLY A 296 -24.43 -28.46 -12.72
CA GLY A 296 -23.42 -29.50 -12.55
C GLY A 296 -23.79 -30.51 -11.45
N ILE A 297 -24.12 -30.02 -10.27
CA ILE A 297 -24.51 -30.86 -9.14
C ILE A 297 -25.82 -31.60 -9.43
N GLY A 298 -26.81 -30.89 -9.97
CA GLY A 298 -28.10 -31.47 -10.36
C GLY A 298 -27.96 -32.56 -11.43
N GLY A 299 -27.09 -32.34 -12.43
CA GLY A 299 -26.80 -33.34 -13.46
C GLY A 299 -26.12 -34.59 -12.90
N LEU A 300 -25.15 -34.42 -12.01
CA LEU A 300 -24.45 -35.54 -11.35
C LEU A 300 -25.42 -36.37 -10.46
N LEU A 301 -26.22 -35.69 -9.64
CA LEU A 301 -27.21 -36.35 -8.79
C LEU A 301 -28.29 -37.01 -9.61
N GLY A 302 -28.77 -36.36 -10.69
CA GLY A 302 -29.76 -36.93 -11.62
C GLY A 302 -29.22 -38.16 -12.33
N ALA A 303 -28.00 -38.15 -12.83
CA ALA A 303 -27.36 -39.31 -13.44
C ALA A 303 -27.16 -40.45 -12.44
N ALA A 304 -26.74 -40.15 -11.23
CA ALA A 304 -26.57 -41.15 -10.17
C ALA A 304 -27.94 -41.82 -9.80
N LEU A 305 -29.00 -41.03 -9.62
CA LEU A 305 -30.35 -41.54 -9.35
C LEU A 305 -30.90 -42.35 -10.53
N PHE A 306 -30.66 -41.89 -11.77
CA PHE A 306 -31.08 -42.60 -12.96
C PHE A 306 -30.38 -43.96 -13.06
N THR A 307 -29.05 -44.01 -12.89
CA THR A 307 -28.30 -45.27 -12.93
C THR A 307 -28.72 -46.22 -11.80
N TYR A 308 -28.95 -45.68 -10.59
CA TYR A 308 -29.43 -46.47 -9.45
C TYR A 308 -30.82 -47.07 -9.73
N ARG A 309 -31.77 -46.28 -10.21
CA ARG A 309 -33.12 -46.79 -10.57
C ARG A 309 -33.07 -47.82 -11.70
N ARG A 310 -32.24 -47.58 -12.73
CA ARG A 310 -32.09 -48.49 -13.86
C ARG A 310 -31.44 -49.82 -13.43
N SER A 311 -30.52 -49.81 -12.45
CA SER A 311 -29.98 -51.05 -11.91
C SER A 311 -31.00 -51.88 -11.13
N GLN A 312 -31.85 -51.20 -10.37
CA GLN A 312 -32.95 -51.91 -9.67
C GLN A 312 -33.99 -52.51 -10.64
N GLN A 313 -34.36 -51.80 -11.71
CA GLN A 313 -35.26 -52.34 -12.72
C GLN A 313 -34.69 -53.53 -13.46
N LYS A 314 -33.38 -53.53 -13.79
CA LYS A 314 -32.71 -54.73 -14.34
C LYS A 314 -32.69 -55.92 -13.39
N ALA A 315 -32.51 -55.68 -12.08
CA ALA A 315 -32.53 -56.71 -11.08
C ALA A 315 -33.94 -57.37 -10.95
N VAL A 316 -35.03 -56.55 -11.05
CA VAL A 316 -36.42 -57.02 -11.01
C VAL A 316 -36.76 -57.85 -12.26
N THR A 317 -36.37 -57.37 -13.48
CA THR A 317 -36.56 -58.12 -14.72
C THR A 317 -35.74 -59.41 -14.77
N ALA A 318 -34.45 -59.38 -14.31
CA ALA A 318 -33.64 -60.60 -14.25
C ALA A 318 -34.24 -61.65 -13.28
N TYR A 319 -34.86 -61.21 -12.16
CA TYR A 319 -35.48 -62.10 -11.23
C TYR A 319 -36.80 -62.71 -11.76
N SER A 320 -37.58 -61.96 -12.56
CA SER A 320 -38.79 -62.47 -13.17
C SER A 320 -38.55 -63.45 -14.31
N ASP A 321 -37.46 -63.28 -15.09
CA ASP A 321 -37.09 -64.20 -16.17
C ASP A 321 -36.47 -65.53 -15.68
N ALA A 322 -35.81 -65.51 -14.52
CA ALA A 322 -35.15 -66.71 -13.95
C ALA A 322 -36.18 -67.74 -13.39
N GLY A 323 -37.41 -67.33 -13.20
CA GLY A 323 -38.44 -68.17 -12.58
C GLY A 323 -39.41 -68.91 -13.51
N GLY A 324 -39.33 -68.73 -14.84
CA GLY A 324 -40.14 -69.53 -15.81
C GLY A 324 -41.65 -69.46 -15.63
N MET A 325 -42.19 -68.55 -14.86
CA MET A 325 -43.64 -68.37 -14.70
C MET A 325 -44.11 -67.18 -15.53
N LEU A 326 -44.88 -67.47 -16.59
CA LEU A 326 -45.69 -66.46 -17.24
C LEU A 326 -46.68 -65.89 -16.19
N ARG A 327 -46.43 -64.67 -15.77
CA ARG A 327 -47.46 -63.86 -15.08
C ARG A 327 -48.53 -63.54 -16.08
N LEU A 328 -49.58 -64.32 -16.08
CA LEU A 328 -50.82 -63.85 -16.64
C LEU A 328 -51.27 -62.63 -15.83
N ASN A 329 -51.41 -61.48 -16.49
CA ASN A 329 -51.90 -60.27 -15.89
C ASN A 329 -53.41 -60.39 -15.77
N LEU A 330 -53.86 -61.11 -14.78
CA LEU A 330 -55.31 -61.42 -14.55
C LEU A 330 -56.06 -60.14 -14.23
N ASP A 331 -55.48 -59.10 -13.79
CA ASP A 331 -56.16 -57.84 -13.49
C ASP A 331 -56.62 -57.08 -14.76
N GLU A 332 -55.86 -57.17 -15.86
CA GLU A 332 -56.32 -56.61 -17.14
C GLU A 332 -57.50 -57.43 -17.77
N MET A 333 -57.53 -58.73 -17.54
CA MET A 333 -58.64 -59.57 -18.06
C MET A 333 -59.90 -59.45 -17.22
N THR A 334 -59.82 -59.15 -15.95
CA THR A 334 -60.99 -58.95 -15.10
C THR A 334 -61.65 -57.58 -15.27
N GLY A 335 -60.85 -56.52 -15.62
CA GLY A 335 -61.36 -55.17 -15.92
C GLY A 335 -62.30 -55.13 -17.12
N GLU A 336 -62.01 -55.85 -18.20
CA GLU A 336 -62.79 -55.88 -19.38
C GLU A 336 -64.14 -56.66 -19.21
N LEU A 337 -64.16 -57.62 -18.32
CA LEU A 337 -65.44 -58.42 -18.04
C LEU A 337 -66.41 -57.67 -17.15
N THR A 338 -65.97 -56.71 -16.37
CA THR A 338 -66.87 -55.92 -15.53
C THR A 338 -67.54 -54.74 -16.24
N ASP A 339 -66.95 -54.22 -17.30
CA ASP A 339 -67.41 -53.05 -18.03
C ASP A 339 -68.49 -53.42 -19.10
N ARG A 340 -68.72 -54.73 -19.45
CA ARG A 340 -69.73 -55.18 -20.38
C ARG A 340 -71.09 -55.49 -19.74
N ARG A 341 -71.27 -55.20 -18.45
CA ARG A 341 -72.54 -55.44 -17.74
C ARG A 341 -73.18 -54.17 -17.14
N LYS A 342 -73.04 -53.03 -17.81
CA LYS A 342 -73.88 -51.89 -17.52
C LYS A 342 -74.52 -51.36 -18.79
#